data_c003bbaf86dc58c0467e858801b18306
#
_entry.id   c003bbaf86dc58c0467e858801b18306
#
_cell.length_a   1.000
_cell.length_b   1.000
_cell.length_c   1.000
_cell.angle_alpha   90.00
_cell.angle_beta   90.00
_cell.angle_gamma   90.00
#
_symmetry.space_group_name_H-M   'P 1'
#
loop_
_entity.id
_entity.type
_entity.pdbx_description
1 polymer ?
#
loop_
_entity_poly.entity_id
_entity_poly.type
_entity_poly.pdbx_seq_one_letter_code
_entity_poly.pdbx_strand_id
1 'polypeptide(L)'
;CLVGSEMCIRDSQNIKYMKQEIQLNEHNKQEYPPMHTAEHILNQTMVRMFGCPRSKNAHIERKKSKCDYLLAEEPSAEAMAEVEKKINEVIDRHLPVTIECMPKEKAGGIVDLSKLPDDASDTLRIVRIGDYDACACIGSHVANTSEIGHFKLLNYDYADGRLRLRFKLV
;
A
#
# COMPACT_ATOMS: atom_id res chain seq x y z
N CYS A 1 43.05 7.05 27.82
CA CYS A 1 43.08 7.08 26.34
C CYS A 1 42.71 5.77 25.65
N LEU A 2 42.87 4.64 26.28
CA LEU A 2 42.58 3.34 25.69
C LEU A 2 41.07 3.03 25.66
N VAL A 3 40.27 3.62 26.51
CA VAL A 3 38.80 3.41 26.59
C VAL A 3 38.04 4.10 25.47
N GLY A 4 38.57 5.21 24.92
CA GLY A 4 37.96 5.95 23.81
C GLY A 4 38.04 5.28 22.46
N SER A 5 39.08 4.46 22.21
CA SER A 5 39.25 3.77 20.92
C SER A 5 38.36 2.53 20.79
N GLU A 6 38.08 1.84 21.88
CA GLU A 6 37.15 0.68 21.86
C GLU A 6 35.68 1.10 21.68
N MET A 7 35.26 2.24 22.23
CA MET A 7 33.91 2.79 21.97
C MET A 7 33.70 3.18 20.52
N CYS A 8 34.70 3.80 19.86
CA CYS A 8 34.63 4.16 18.45
C CYS A 8 34.55 2.94 17.52
N ILE A 9 35.21 1.85 17.86
CA ILE A 9 35.17 0.59 17.07
C ILE A 9 33.81 -0.12 17.22
N ARG A 10 33.21 -0.09 18.41
CA ARG A 10 31.87 -0.65 18.65
C ARG A 10 30.78 0.13 17.90
N ASP A 11 30.86 1.45 17.91
CA ASP A 11 29.91 2.30 17.19
C ASP A 11 30.03 2.12 15.68
N SER A 12 31.25 1.97 15.16
CA SER A 12 31.48 1.72 13.75
C SER A 12 30.99 0.33 13.29
N GLN A 13 31.10 -0.67 14.12
CA GLN A 13 30.60 -2.02 13.85
C GLN A 13 29.07 -2.07 13.93
N ASN A 14 28.45 -1.39 14.89
CA ASN A 14 26.98 -1.28 14.98
C ASN A 14 26.39 -0.54 13.78
N ILE A 15 27.02 0.55 13.33
CA ILE A 15 26.59 1.28 12.13
C ILE A 15 26.73 0.42 10.88
N LYS A 16 27.75 -0.43 10.80
CA LYS A 16 27.96 -1.34 9.68
C LYS A 16 26.95 -2.49 9.67
N TYR A 17 26.59 -3.01 10.83
CA TYR A 17 25.54 -4.02 10.98
C TYR A 17 24.15 -3.45 10.64
N MET A 18 23.81 -2.25 11.10
CA MET A 18 22.54 -1.62 10.77
C MET A 18 22.38 -1.29 9.28
N LYS A 19 23.46 -1.06 8.54
CA LYS A 19 23.42 -0.83 7.09
C LYS A 19 23.30 -2.12 6.24
N GLN A 20 23.57 -3.29 6.79
CA GLN A 20 23.51 -4.55 6.06
C GLN A 20 22.15 -5.29 6.15
N GLU A 21 21.27 -4.89 7.08
CA GLU A 21 20.03 -5.64 7.38
C GLU A 21 18.80 -5.22 6.58
N ILE A 22 18.82 -4.12 5.83
CA ILE A 22 17.67 -3.67 5.07
C ILE A 22 17.91 -3.88 3.58
N GLN A 23 17.86 -5.12 3.12
CA GLN A 23 17.72 -5.43 1.71
C GLN A 23 16.23 -5.55 1.38
N LEU A 24 15.68 -4.50 0.77
CA LEU A 24 14.35 -4.54 0.16
C LEU A 24 14.51 -4.98 -1.31
N ASN A 25 13.50 -5.68 -1.81
CA ASN A 25 13.44 -6.00 -3.23
C ASN A 25 13.43 -4.71 -4.06
N GLU A 26 14.12 -4.72 -5.21
CA GLU A 26 14.12 -3.58 -6.11
C GLU A 26 12.72 -3.33 -6.70
N HIS A 27 12.33 -2.06 -6.74
CA HIS A 27 11.07 -1.64 -7.35
C HIS A 27 11.32 -1.18 -8.79
N ASN A 28 10.85 -1.96 -9.75
CA ASN A 28 11.12 -1.75 -11.18
C ASN A 28 10.15 -0.80 -11.89
N LYS A 29 9.20 -0.18 -11.17
CA LYS A 29 8.20 0.72 -11.75
C LYS A 29 8.20 2.07 -11.04
N GLN A 30 8.26 3.15 -11.82
CA GLN A 30 7.96 4.49 -11.33
C GLN A 30 6.43 4.66 -11.29
N GLU A 31 5.85 4.45 -10.12
CA GLU A 31 4.44 4.70 -9.88
C GLU A 31 4.23 6.16 -9.47
N TYR A 32 3.08 6.72 -9.86
CA TYR A 32 2.68 8.05 -9.41
C TYR A 32 2.21 7.98 -7.95
N PRO A 33 2.91 8.59 -6.97
CA PRO A 33 2.66 8.36 -5.55
C PRO A 33 1.23 8.65 -5.09
N PRO A 34 0.55 9.74 -5.52
CA PRO A 34 -0.84 9.97 -5.16
C PRO A 34 -1.78 8.87 -5.63
N MET A 35 -1.60 8.37 -6.85
CA MET A 35 -2.43 7.31 -7.40
C MET A 35 -2.17 5.96 -6.73
N HIS A 36 -0.92 5.67 -6.39
CA HIS A 36 -0.55 4.46 -5.66
C HIS A 36 -1.13 4.45 -4.24
N THR A 37 -1.08 5.58 -3.55
CA THR A 37 -1.70 5.71 -2.22
C THR A 37 -3.23 5.60 -2.32
N ALA A 38 -3.86 6.17 -3.34
CA ALA A 38 -5.29 6.01 -3.60
C ALA A 38 -5.67 4.54 -3.88
N GLU A 39 -4.81 3.78 -4.56
CA GLU A 39 -5.00 2.34 -4.79
C GLU A 39 -4.99 1.56 -3.46
N HIS A 40 -4.11 1.88 -2.52
CA HIS A 40 -4.12 1.27 -1.19
C HIS A 40 -5.43 1.55 -0.44
N ILE A 41 -5.94 2.78 -0.48
CA ILE A 41 -7.23 3.15 0.12
C ILE A 41 -8.37 2.39 -0.56
N LEU A 42 -8.38 2.32 -1.89
CA LEU A 42 -9.36 1.55 -2.65
C LEU A 42 -9.34 0.07 -2.26
N ASN A 43 -8.18 -0.56 -2.20
CA ASN A 43 -8.05 -1.97 -1.79
C ASN A 43 -8.66 -2.21 -0.41
N GLN A 44 -8.35 -1.37 0.57
CA GLN A 44 -8.87 -1.51 1.92
C GLN A 44 -10.38 -1.24 1.99
N THR A 45 -10.88 -0.31 1.20
CA THR A 45 -12.31 -0.05 1.09
C THR A 45 -13.05 -1.26 0.52
N MET A 46 -12.52 -1.87 -0.53
CA MET A 46 -13.08 -3.08 -1.13
C MET A 46 -13.08 -4.27 -0.15
N VAL A 47 -12.00 -4.46 0.59
CA VAL A 47 -11.94 -5.49 1.64
C VAL A 47 -13.00 -5.26 2.72
N ARG A 48 -13.15 -4.03 3.19
CA ARG A 48 -14.12 -3.69 4.26
C ARG A 48 -15.58 -3.79 3.80
N MET A 49 -15.87 -3.40 2.57
CA MET A 49 -17.26 -3.37 2.07
C MET A 49 -17.74 -4.71 1.54
N PHE A 50 -16.88 -5.46 0.89
CA PHE A 50 -17.26 -6.69 0.17
C PHE A 50 -16.61 -7.95 0.72
N GLY A 51 -15.68 -7.85 1.67
CA GLY A 51 -14.94 -9.01 2.19
C GLY A 51 -14.06 -9.71 1.15
N CYS A 52 -13.80 -9.06 0.01
CA CYS A 52 -12.99 -9.62 -1.05
C CYS A 52 -11.49 -9.45 -0.79
N PRO A 53 -10.62 -10.27 -1.39
CA PRO A 53 -9.18 -10.05 -1.34
C PRO A 53 -8.79 -8.73 -1.99
N ARG A 54 -7.66 -8.16 -1.58
CA ARG A 54 -7.03 -7.02 -2.28
C ARG A 54 -6.75 -7.36 -3.74
N SER A 55 -6.76 -6.36 -4.61
CA SER A 55 -6.45 -6.53 -6.02
C SER A 55 -5.09 -7.21 -6.23
N LYS A 56 -5.07 -8.24 -7.06
CA LYS A 56 -3.83 -8.90 -7.52
C LYS A 56 -3.40 -8.42 -8.91
N ASN A 57 -4.26 -7.72 -9.62
CA ASN A 57 -4.02 -7.22 -10.96
C ASN A 57 -4.38 -5.73 -10.99
N ALA A 58 -3.42 -4.91 -10.60
CA ALA A 58 -3.52 -3.46 -10.62
C ALA A 58 -2.62 -2.89 -11.72
N HIS A 59 -3.09 -1.86 -12.40
CA HIS A 59 -2.32 -1.08 -13.35
C HIS A 59 -2.45 0.38 -12.97
N ILE A 60 -1.41 0.90 -12.34
CA ILE A 60 -1.41 2.22 -11.72
C ILE A 60 -0.65 3.20 -12.61
N GLU A 61 -1.36 4.18 -13.15
CA GLU A 61 -0.83 5.23 -14.01
C GLU A 61 -1.35 6.59 -13.57
N ARG A 62 -0.60 7.64 -13.88
CA ARG A 62 -0.94 9.02 -13.49
C ARG A 62 -2.30 9.50 -14.00
N LYS A 63 -2.66 9.15 -15.25
CA LYS A 63 -3.89 9.67 -15.87
C LYS A 63 -5.13 8.85 -15.55
N LYS A 64 -4.98 7.53 -15.52
CA LYS A 64 -6.07 6.57 -15.32
C LYS A 64 -5.50 5.24 -14.85
N SER A 65 -6.09 4.70 -13.82
CA SER A 65 -5.68 3.42 -13.23
C SER A 65 -6.82 2.41 -13.27
N LYS A 66 -6.47 1.13 -13.16
CA LYS A 66 -7.44 0.04 -13.06
C LYS A 66 -7.02 -0.98 -12.01
N CYS A 67 -8.00 -1.54 -11.32
CA CYS A 67 -7.83 -2.63 -10.37
C CYS A 67 -8.89 -3.69 -10.58
N ASP A 68 -8.50 -4.95 -10.50
CA ASP A 68 -9.40 -6.10 -10.61
C ASP A 68 -9.62 -6.74 -9.24
N TYR A 69 -10.88 -7.00 -8.89
CA TYR A 69 -11.28 -7.66 -7.65
C TYR A 69 -12.09 -8.92 -7.94
N LEU A 70 -11.99 -9.90 -7.07
CA LEU A 70 -12.82 -11.11 -7.15
C LEU A 70 -14.03 -10.93 -6.23
N LEU A 71 -15.24 -10.95 -6.80
CA LEU A 71 -16.51 -10.86 -6.10
C LEU A 71 -17.42 -12.00 -6.54
N ALA A 72 -18.19 -12.54 -5.59
CA ALA A 72 -19.18 -13.59 -5.89
C ALA A 72 -20.36 -13.07 -6.71
N GLU A 73 -20.72 -11.79 -6.53
CA GLU A 73 -21.87 -11.16 -7.18
C GLU A 73 -21.50 -9.78 -7.71
N GLU A 74 -22.21 -9.33 -8.74
CA GLU A 74 -22.07 -7.98 -9.29
C GLU A 74 -22.53 -6.94 -8.25
N PRO A 75 -21.70 -5.93 -7.91
CA PRO A 75 -22.11 -4.89 -6.98
C PRO A 75 -23.14 -3.95 -7.62
N SER A 76 -24.06 -3.44 -6.81
CA SER A 76 -25.02 -2.43 -7.28
C SER A 76 -24.35 -1.08 -7.58
N ALA A 77 -25.02 -0.26 -8.38
CA ALA A 77 -24.55 1.10 -8.68
C ALA A 77 -24.43 1.95 -7.41
N GLU A 78 -25.33 1.77 -6.46
CA GLU A 78 -25.31 2.44 -5.15
C GLU A 78 -24.08 2.02 -4.32
N ALA A 79 -23.77 0.72 -4.32
CA ALA A 79 -22.58 0.21 -3.65
C ALA A 79 -21.29 0.80 -4.26
N MET A 80 -21.22 0.94 -5.58
CA MET A 80 -20.08 1.56 -6.25
C MET A 80 -19.96 3.06 -5.99
N ALA A 81 -21.07 3.78 -5.89
CA ALA A 81 -21.09 5.17 -5.47
C ALA A 81 -20.61 5.33 -4.00
N GLU A 82 -20.99 4.40 -3.13
CA GLU A 82 -20.53 4.40 -1.74
C GLU A 82 -19.02 4.09 -1.63
N VAL A 83 -18.45 3.26 -2.52
CA VAL A 83 -16.99 3.05 -2.62
C VAL A 83 -16.28 4.37 -2.90
N GLU A 84 -16.70 5.11 -3.93
CA GLU A 84 -16.11 6.42 -4.27
C GLU A 84 -16.21 7.40 -3.10
N LYS A 85 -17.38 7.47 -2.45
CA LYS A 85 -17.62 8.34 -1.30
C LYS A 85 -16.70 8.00 -0.13
N LYS A 86 -16.61 6.72 0.26
CA LYS A 86 -15.75 6.28 1.38
C LYS A 86 -14.28 6.56 1.14
N ILE A 87 -13.79 6.38 -0.08
CA ILE A 87 -12.40 6.70 -0.44
C ILE A 87 -12.14 8.19 -0.23
N ASN A 88 -13.04 9.06 -0.72
CA ASN A 88 -12.89 10.50 -0.55
C ASN A 88 -13.01 10.94 0.92
N GLU A 89 -13.88 10.32 1.71
CA GLU A 89 -13.95 10.56 3.16
C GLU A 89 -12.62 10.22 3.86
N VAL A 90 -11.94 9.15 3.46
CA VAL A 90 -10.61 8.80 3.99
C VAL A 90 -9.54 9.80 3.57
N ILE A 91 -9.57 10.24 2.30
CA ILE A 91 -8.67 11.28 1.79
C ILE A 91 -8.84 12.58 2.58
N ASP A 92 -10.08 13.00 2.82
CA ASP A 92 -10.44 14.24 3.50
C ASP A 92 -10.09 14.22 5.01
N ARG A 93 -9.84 13.06 5.59
CA ARG A 93 -9.33 12.95 6.97
C ARG A 93 -7.87 13.39 7.12
N HIS A 94 -7.16 13.66 6.04
CA HIS A 94 -5.75 14.09 6.02
C HIS A 94 -4.85 13.19 6.87
N LEU A 95 -4.96 11.88 6.65
CA LEU A 95 -4.22 10.88 7.42
C LEU A 95 -2.73 10.87 7.05
N PRO A 96 -1.83 10.72 8.03
CA PRO A 96 -0.42 10.55 7.75
C PRO A 96 -0.17 9.19 7.07
N VAL A 97 0.70 9.17 6.07
CA VAL A 97 1.20 7.95 5.44
C VAL A 97 2.60 7.70 5.98
N THR A 98 2.74 6.65 6.78
CA THR A 98 3.99 6.30 7.44
C THR A 98 4.58 5.03 6.86
N ILE A 99 5.90 4.94 6.89
CA ILE A 99 6.66 3.82 6.37
C ILE A 99 7.56 3.30 7.48
N GLU A 100 7.47 2.01 7.77
CA GLU A 100 8.33 1.33 8.72
C GLU A 100 8.89 0.04 8.10
N CYS A 101 10.11 -0.31 8.49
CA CYS A 101 10.71 -1.57 8.10
C CYS A 101 10.69 -2.51 9.30
N MET A 102 10.23 -3.74 9.12
CA MET A 102 10.17 -4.72 10.19
C MET A 102 10.44 -6.13 9.67
N PRO A 103 10.94 -7.05 10.52
CA PRO A 103 11.09 -8.44 10.16
C PRO A 103 9.77 -9.08 9.72
N LYS A 104 9.83 -9.93 8.69
CA LYS A 104 8.67 -10.65 8.15
C LYS A 104 7.86 -11.38 9.21
N GLU A 105 8.53 -11.95 10.22
CA GLU A 105 7.90 -12.65 11.34
C GLU A 105 6.97 -11.74 12.16
N LYS A 106 7.35 -10.47 12.35
CA LYS A 106 6.54 -9.48 13.06
C LYS A 106 5.43 -8.90 12.21
N ALA A 107 5.64 -8.83 10.91
CA ALA A 107 4.67 -8.28 9.95
C ALA A 107 3.42 -9.17 9.80
N GLY A 108 3.52 -10.47 10.00
CA GLY A 108 2.41 -11.43 9.82
C GLY A 108 1.20 -11.21 10.71
N GLY A 109 1.34 -10.49 11.83
CA GLY A 109 0.23 -10.07 12.68
C GLY A 109 -0.41 -8.73 12.31
N ILE A 110 0.17 -8.02 11.35
CA ILE A 110 -0.20 -6.64 10.99
C ILE A 110 -0.74 -6.58 9.55
N VAL A 111 -0.13 -7.32 8.64
CA VAL A 111 -0.44 -7.30 7.21
C VAL A 111 -0.63 -8.71 6.66
N ASP A 112 -1.41 -8.80 5.58
CA ASP A 112 -1.58 -10.05 4.83
C ASP A 112 -0.29 -10.38 4.05
N LEU A 113 0.38 -11.45 4.44
CA LEU A 113 1.61 -11.92 3.81
C LEU A 113 1.36 -12.81 2.58
N SER A 114 0.11 -13.17 2.29
CA SER A 114 -0.24 -14.10 1.19
C SER A 114 0.11 -13.58 -0.21
N LYS A 115 0.37 -12.28 -0.31
CA LYS A 115 0.73 -11.60 -1.57
C LYS A 115 2.21 -11.38 -1.76
N LEU A 116 3.03 -11.73 -0.78
CA LEU A 116 4.47 -11.60 -0.91
C LEU A 116 5.00 -12.62 -1.93
N PRO A 117 5.92 -12.21 -2.79
CA PRO A 117 6.65 -13.16 -3.63
C PRO A 117 7.46 -14.14 -2.77
N ASP A 118 7.73 -15.32 -3.28
CA ASP A 118 8.49 -16.36 -2.58
C ASP A 118 9.92 -15.90 -2.23
N ASP A 119 10.45 -14.96 -3.01
CA ASP A 119 11.77 -14.33 -2.83
C ASP A 119 11.72 -13.02 -2.04
N ALA A 120 10.61 -12.76 -1.33
CA ALA A 120 10.49 -11.57 -0.49
C ALA A 120 11.58 -11.54 0.59
N SER A 121 12.17 -10.36 0.78
CA SER A 121 13.21 -10.14 1.79
C SER A 121 12.73 -10.46 3.21
N ASP A 122 13.66 -10.84 4.09
CA ASP A 122 13.35 -11.10 5.51
C ASP A 122 12.88 -9.85 6.26
N THR A 123 13.19 -8.67 5.71
CA THR A 123 12.69 -7.38 6.20
C THR A 123 11.67 -6.82 5.22
N LEU A 124 10.50 -6.49 5.72
CA LEU A 124 9.40 -5.91 4.93
C LEU A 124 9.27 -4.42 5.20
N ARG A 125 8.99 -3.68 4.13
CA ARG A 125 8.60 -2.28 4.19
C ARG A 125 7.09 -2.20 4.30
N ILE A 126 6.57 -1.74 5.43
CA ILE A 126 5.15 -1.61 5.71
C ILE A 126 4.74 -0.15 5.52
N VAL A 127 3.75 0.06 4.69
CA VAL A 127 3.11 1.36 4.47
C VAL A 127 1.80 1.39 5.24
N ARG A 128 1.63 2.40 6.10
CA ARG A 128 0.39 2.64 6.85
C ARG A 128 -0.25 3.94 6.40
N ILE A 129 -1.56 3.92 6.24
CA ILE A 129 -2.38 5.11 6.01
C ILE A 129 -3.20 5.35 7.27
N GLY A 130 -2.65 6.13 8.21
CA GLY A 130 -3.24 6.35 9.52
C GLY A 130 -3.64 5.04 10.20
N ASP A 131 -4.89 4.98 10.63
CA ASP A 131 -5.56 3.80 11.20
C ASP A 131 -6.37 3.00 10.17
N TYR A 132 -6.36 3.41 8.90
CA TYR A 132 -7.24 2.86 7.87
C TYR A 132 -6.67 1.64 7.15
N ASP A 133 -5.40 1.68 6.75
CA ASP A 133 -4.73 0.61 6.01
C ASP A 133 -3.30 0.36 6.51
N ALA A 134 -2.86 -0.89 6.39
CA ALA A 134 -1.46 -1.30 6.54
C ALA A 134 -1.16 -2.40 5.52
N CYS A 135 -0.10 -2.22 4.73
CA CYS A 135 0.25 -3.15 3.67
C CYS A 135 1.76 -3.21 3.46
N ALA A 136 2.27 -4.40 3.16
CA ALA A 136 3.65 -4.55 2.70
C ALA A 136 3.76 -4.01 1.26
N CYS A 137 4.57 -2.98 1.07
CA CYS A 137 4.74 -2.31 -0.21
C CYS A 137 6.08 -1.61 -0.33
N ILE A 138 6.75 -1.76 -1.48
CA ILE A 138 8.04 -1.12 -1.78
C ILE A 138 7.92 0.11 -2.68
N GLY A 139 6.72 0.42 -3.18
CA GLY A 139 6.47 1.56 -4.06
C GLY A 139 6.47 2.90 -3.33
N SER A 140 6.46 3.98 -4.11
CA SER A 140 6.42 5.35 -3.60
C SER A 140 5.00 5.77 -3.21
N HIS A 141 4.88 6.49 -2.11
CA HIS A 141 3.62 7.02 -1.57
C HIS A 141 3.74 8.49 -1.22
N VAL A 142 2.59 9.17 -1.08
CA VAL A 142 2.53 10.51 -0.51
C VAL A 142 2.78 10.48 1.00
N ALA A 143 3.14 11.60 1.60
CA ALA A 143 3.34 11.71 3.04
C ALA A 143 2.02 11.88 3.82
N ASN A 144 0.98 12.40 3.15
CA ASN A 144 -0.33 12.63 3.73
C ASN A 144 -1.43 12.44 2.67
N THR A 145 -2.58 11.92 3.06
CA THR A 145 -3.71 11.69 2.13
C THR A 145 -4.24 12.98 1.51
N SER A 146 -4.03 14.15 2.11
CA SER A 146 -4.36 15.45 1.53
C SER A 146 -3.66 15.74 0.20
N GLU A 147 -2.55 15.05 -0.07
CA GLU A 147 -1.78 15.19 -1.32
C GLU A 147 -2.34 14.37 -2.50
N ILE A 148 -3.35 13.52 -2.25
CA ILE A 148 -3.94 12.65 -3.27
C ILE A 148 -4.83 13.44 -4.24
N GLY A 149 -5.55 14.43 -3.76
CA GLY A 149 -6.63 15.10 -4.47
C GLY A 149 -7.95 14.35 -4.31
N HIS A 150 -8.82 14.37 -5.31
CA HIS A 150 -10.14 13.75 -5.25
C HIS A 150 -10.19 12.48 -6.10
N PHE A 151 -10.63 11.38 -5.52
CA PHE A 151 -10.81 10.10 -6.22
C PHE A 151 -12.09 10.12 -7.04
N LYS A 152 -12.00 9.72 -8.30
CA LYS A 152 -13.11 9.62 -9.24
C LYS A 152 -13.18 8.25 -9.88
N LEU A 153 -14.25 7.52 -9.63
CA LEU A 153 -14.57 6.28 -10.33
C LEU A 153 -15.08 6.65 -11.75
N LEU A 154 -14.42 6.14 -12.77
CA LEU A 154 -14.77 6.43 -14.17
C LEU A 154 -15.83 5.47 -14.69
N ASN A 155 -15.59 4.19 -14.53
CA ASN A 155 -16.50 3.11 -14.88
C ASN A 155 -16.03 1.80 -14.21
N TYR A 156 -16.89 0.82 -14.26
CA TYR A 156 -16.57 -0.55 -13.85
C TYR A 156 -17.25 -1.54 -14.80
N ASP A 157 -16.73 -2.75 -14.83
CA ASP A 157 -17.35 -3.90 -15.49
C ASP A 157 -17.21 -5.14 -14.60
N TYR A 158 -18.24 -5.99 -14.64
CA TYR A 158 -18.27 -7.25 -13.91
C TYR A 158 -18.49 -8.39 -14.90
N ALA A 159 -17.63 -9.39 -14.86
CA ALA A 159 -17.73 -10.60 -15.67
C ALA A 159 -17.02 -11.76 -14.97
N ASP A 160 -17.68 -12.92 -14.93
CA ASP A 160 -17.11 -14.18 -14.42
C ASP A 160 -16.45 -14.06 -13.02
N GLY A 161 -17.13 -13.39 -12.10
CA GLY A 161 -16.62 -13.19 -10.73
C GLY A 161 -15.53 -12.15 -10.60
N ARG A 162 -15.21 -11.42 -11.68
CA ARG A 162 -14.21 -10.36 -11.68
C ARG A 162 -14.86 -9.00 -11.88
N LEU A 163 -14.67 -8.13 -10.88
CA LEU A 163 -15.01 -6.72 -10.96
C LEU A 163 -13.75 -5.94 -11.36
N ARG A 164 -13.82 -5.20 -12.45
CA ARG A 164 -12.77 -4.27 -12.88
C ARG A 164 -13.20 -2.84 -12.66
N LEU A 165 -12.47 -2.13 -11.83
CA LEU A 165 -12.67 -0.70 -11.56
C LEU A 165 -11.65 0.14 -12.35
N ARG A 166 -12.11 1.22 -12.96
CA ARG A 166 -11.25 2.23 -13.60
C ARG A 166 -11.49 3.57 -12.94
N PHE A 167 -10.42 4.21 -12.52
CA PHE A 167 -10.47 5.44 -11.73
C PHE A 167 -9.38 6.42 -12.12
N LYS A 168 -9.54 7.66 -11.70
CA LYS A 168 -8.55 8.73 -11.82
C LYS A 168 -8.57 9.61 -10.57
N LEU A 169 -7.58 10.48 -10.46
CA LEU A 169 -7.58 11.60 -9.50
C LEU A 169 -7.89 12.91 -10.23
N VAL A 170 -8.62 13.79 -9.58
CA VAL A 170 -9.00 15.12 -10.06
C VAL A 170 -8.72 16.18 -9.01
#